data_b2eeb7a02bd6caaf7fec75256071b7e2
#
_entry.id   b2eeb7a02bd6caaf7fec75256071b7e2
#
_cell.length_a   1.000
_cell.length_b   1.000
_cell.length_c   1.000
_cell.angle_alpha   90.00
_cell.angle_beta   90.00
_cell.angle_gamma   90.00
#
_symmetry.space_group_name_H-M   'P 1'
#
loop_
_entity.id
_entity.type
_entity.pdbx_description
1 polymer ?
#
loop_
_entity_poly.entity_id
_entity_poly.type
_entity_poly.pdbx_seq_one_letter_code
_entity_poly.pdbx_strand_id
1 'polypeptide(L)'
;MMNGDIYSTKVATFNTSAAGNMGSDHTFDFSTGTFFSGTLDDDCSIIISNLSAGQRGQLTLYYSGAQRTNSWYGVDKWLTDEPTTGPADGKVQAITLINDDVNVIGAASDEP
;
A
#
# COMPACT_ATOMS: atom_id res chain seq x y z
N MET A 1 -1.12 27.93 -21.80
CA MET A 1 -0.83 27.40 -21.26
C MET A 1 -0.69 26.97 -21.12
N MET A 2 -0.63 26.94 -21.18
CA MET A 2 -0.30 26.41 -20.78
C MET A 2 -0.22 26.17 -20.44
N ASN A 3 -0.38 26.31 -20.58
CA ASN A 3 -0.25 25.84 -19.92
C ASN A 3 -0.31 25.49 -19.30
N GLY A 4 -0.05 25.81 -19.52
CA GLY A 4 0.08 25.41 -18.16
C GLY A 4 -0.75 24.23 -17.77
N ASP A 5 -1.73 24.03 -18.33
CA ASP A 5 -2.63 22.98 -18.00
C ASP A 5 -2.14 21.61 -18.27
N ILE A 6 -1.18 21.43 -19.03
CA ILE A 6 -0.59 20.15 -19.29
C ILE A 6 0.01 19.56 -18.05
N TYR A 7 0.53 20.37 -17.18
CA TYR A 7 1.15 19.88 -15.96
C TYR A 7 0.15 19.32 -14.99
N SER A 8 -1.04 19.85 -14.96
CA SER A 8 -2.01 19.35 -14.03
C SER A 8 -2.41 17.91 -14.34
N THR A 9 -2.35 17.53 -15.60
CA THR A 9 -2.62 16.13 -15.96
C THR A 9 -1.56 15.21 -15.39
N LYS A 10 -0.31 15.62 -15.42
CA LYS A 10 0.76 14.81 -14.84
C LYS A 10 0.63 14.68 -13.34
N VAL A 11 0.27 15.75 -12.69
CA VAL A 11 0.12 15.73 -11.25
C VAL A 11 -0.95 14.72 -10.82
N ALA A 12 -1.97 14.56 -11.62
CA ALA A 12 -3.04 13.62 -11.30
C ALA A 12 -2.56 12.18 -11.17
N THR A 13 -1.40 11.82 -11.73
CA THR A 13 -0.87 10.48 -11.61
C THR A 13 -0.32 10.18 -10.22
N PHE A 14 -0.18 11.17 -9.36
CA PHE A 14 0.32 10.99 -8.00
C PHE A 14 -0.81 11.08 -6.99
N ASN A 15 -1.99 10.66 -7.36
CA ASN A 15 -3.11 10.66 -6.45
C ASN A 15 -2.83 9.80 -5.23
N THR A 16 -3.16 10.35 -4.07
CA THR A 16 -3.18 9.60 -2.83
C THR A 16 -4.63 9.25 -2.52
N SER A 17 -4.87 8.02 -2.16
CA SER A 17 -6.20 7.56 -1.81
C SER A 17 -6.22 7.00 -0.40
N ALA A 18 -7.18 7.46 0.40
CA ALA A 18 -7.37 6.98 1.77
C ALA A 18 -8.52 5.99 1.79
N ALA A 19 -8.23 4.76 2.21
CA ALA A 19 -9.23 3.70 2.28
C ALA A 19 -10.10 3.79 3.53
N GLY A 20 -9.68 4.55 4.54
CA GLY A 20 -10.34 4.53 5.83
C GLY A 20 -10.14 3.21 6.54
N ASN A 21 -11.12 2.75 7.29
CA ASN A 21 -11.06 1.45 7.95
C ASN A 21 -11.12 0.33 6.91
N MET A 22 -10.16 -0.58 7.00
CA MET A 22 -9.99 -1.62 5.97
C MET A 22 -10.86 -2.85 6.21
N GLY A 23 -11.27 -3.08 7.47
CA GLY A 23 -12.05 -4.26 7.79
C GLY A 23 -11.25 -5.54 7.71
N SER A 24 -11.93 -6.66 7.45
CA SER A 24 -11.30 -7.99 7.43
C SER A 24 -10.65 -8.35 6.09
N ASP A 25 -10.91 -7.57 5.03
CA ASP A 25 -10.22 -7.70 3.76
C ASP A 25 -10.25 -6.36 3.03
N HIS A 26 -9.22 -6.11 2.23
CA HIS A 26 -9.15 -4.89 1.45
C HIS A 26 -8.22 -5.09 0.25
N THR A 27 -8.64 -4.58 -0.91
CA THR A 27 -7.84 -4.61 -2.13
C THR A 27 -7.35 -3.21 -2.45
N PHE A 28 -6.03 -3.07 -2.63
CA PHE A 28 -5.42 -1.86 -3.17
C PHE A 28 -5.20 -2.07 -4.66
N ASP A 29 -5.94 -1.34 -5.47
CA ASP A 29 -5.92 -1.46 -6.93
C ASP A 29 -5.00 -0.38 -7.50
N PHE A 30 -3.81 -0.77 -7.91
CA PHE A 30 -2.79 0.15 -8.39
C PHE A 30 -3.02 0.63 -9.83
N SER A 31 -4.12 0.21 -10.46
CA SER A 31 -4.56 0.86 -11.70
C SER A 31 -5.22 2.22 -11.41
N THR A 32 -5.61 2.49 -10.16
CA THR A 32 -6.31 3.71 -9.77
C THR A 32 -5.43 4.72 -9.04
N GLY A 33 -4.22 4.35 -8.68
CA GLY A 33 -3.32 5.26 -7.97
C GLY A 33 -1.99 4.62 -7.66
N THR A 34 -1.10 5.39 -7.05
CA THR A 34 0.25 4.97 -6.71
C THR A 34 0.47 4.93 -5.20
N PHE A 35 -0.19 5.81 -4.48
CA PHE A 35 -0.06 5.94 -3.04
C PHE A 35 -1.42 5.71 -2.39
N PHE A 36 -1.45 4.81 -1.43
CA PHE A 36 -2.66 4.52 -0.68
C PHE A 36 -2.38 4.55 0.80
N SER A 37 -3.39 4.86 1.58
CA SER A 37 -3.34 4.71 3.03
C SER A 37 -4.58 3.98 3.49
N GLY A 38 -4.50 3.34 4.63
CA GLY A 38 -5.63 2.66 5.24
C GLY A 38 -5.42 2.48 6.73
N THR A 39 -6.51 2.21 7.43
CA THR A 39 -6.49 1.96 8.86
C THR A 39 -6.86 0.51 9.13
N LEU A 40 -5.97 -0.20 9.81
CA LEU A 40 -6.20 -1.57 10.24
C LEU A 40 -6.98 -1.53 11.54
N ASP A 41 -8.28 -1.74 11.42
CA ASP A 41 -9.20 -1.80 12.56
C ASP A 41 -9.61 -3.25 12.89
N ASP A 42 -9.06 -4.20 12.16
CA ASP A 42 -9.29 -5.63 12.30
C ASP A 42 -8.10 -6.37 11.67
N ASP A 43 -7.96 -7.66 11.97
CA ASP A 43 -7.06 -8.53 11.20
C ASP A 43 -7.55 -8.53 9.74
N CYS A 44 -6.63 -8.42 8.80
CA CYS A 44 -7.00 -8.10 7.44
C CYS A 44 -6.28 -8.97 6.42
N SER A 45 -7.02 -9.42 5.41
CA SER A 45 -6.44 -9.94 4.17
C SER A 45 -6.21 -8.77 3.23
N ILE A 46 -4.96 -8.50 2.90
CA ILE A 46 -4.56 -7.35 2.08
C ILE A 46 -4.18 -7.85 0.71
N ILE A 47 -4.90 -7.39 -0.31
CA ILE A 47 -4.71 -7.82 -1.69
C ILE A 47 -4.10 -6.66 -2.49
N ILE A 48 -2.98 -6.93 -3.13
CA ILE A 48 -2.34 -5.98 -4.04
C ILE A 48 -2.70 -6.40 -5.45
N SER A 49 -3.32 -5.50 -6.21
CA SER A 49 -3.74 -5.83 -7.57
C SER A 49 -3.33 -4.74 -8.56
N ASN A 50 -3.14 -5.15 -9.80
CA ASN A 50 -2.89 -4.27 -10.94
C ASN A 50 -1.65 -3.38 -10.79
N LEU A 51 -0.62 -3.84 -10.10
CA LEU A 51 0.67 -3.18 -10.10
C LEU A 51 1.40 -3.63 -11.36
N SER A 52 1.47 -2.74 -12.35
CA SER A 52 2.00 -3.05 -13.68
C SER A 52 3.52 -3.14 -13.69
N ALA A 53 4.06 -3.81 -14.68
CA ALA A 53 5.51 -3.91 -14.86
C ALA A 53 6.16 -2.52 -14.87
N GLY A 54 7.20 -2.34 -14.07
CA GLY A 54 7.89 -1.07 -13.91
C GLY A 54 7.21 -0.09 -12.98
N GLN A 55 6.04 -0.41 -12.47
CA GLN A 55 5.32 0.46 -11.55
C GLN A 55 5.80 0.28 -10.12
N ARG A 56 5.81 1.39 -9.38
CA ARG A 56 6.03 1.40 -7.94
C ARG A 56 4.74 1.76 -7.22
N GLY A 57 4.60 1.26 -6.01
CA GLY A 57 3.47 1.58 -5.15
C GLY A 57 3.89 1.78 -3.72
N GLN A 58 3.08 2.50 -2.97
CA GLN A 58 3.33 2.81 -1.57
C GLN A 58 2.04 2.68 -0.79
N LEU A 59 2.11 1.98 0.34
CA LEU A 59 1.02 1.94 1.31
C LEU A 59 1.49 2.53 2.63
N THR A 60 0.64 3.30 3.26
CA THR A 60 0.83 3.74 4.64
C THR A 60 -0.32 3.17 5.46
N LEU A 61 0.00 2.31 6.40
CA LEU A 61 -1.00 1.59 7.18
C LEU A 61 -0.97 2.09 8.63
N TYR A 62 -2.13 2.52 9.10
CA TYR A 62 -2.32 3.00 10.47
C TYR A 62 -3.00 1.91 11.28
N TYR A 63 -2.45 1.57 12.42
CA TYR A 63 -2.99 0.51 13.27
C TYR A 63 -3.85 1.10 14.39
N SER A 64 -5.05 0.59 14.54
CA SER A 64 -6.03 1.15 15.46
C SER A 64 -6.69 0.05 16.28
N GLY A 65 -6.72 0.24 17.59
CA GLY A 65 -7.40 -0.60 18.55
C GLY A 65 -6.58 -1.75 19.09
N ALA A 66 -5.65 -2.29 18.32
CA ALA A 66 -4.78 -3.39 18.73
C ALA A 66 -3.69 -3.61 17.69
N GLN A 67 -2.71 -4.43 18.03
CA GLN A 67 -1.82 -5.03 17.05
C GLN A 67 -2.63 -5.99 16.18
N ARG A 68 -2.43 -5.94 14.85
CA ARG A 68 -3.23 -6.73 13.90
C ARG A 68 -2.38 -7.78 13.20
N THR A 69 -3.03 -8.85 12.77
CA THR A 69 -2.43 -9.91 11.94
C THR A 69 -2.93 -9.72 10.51
N ASN A 70 -2.00 -9.68 9.57
CA ASN A 70 -2.31 -9.46 8.16
C ASN A 70 -1.89 -10.64 7.31
N SER A 71 -2.72 -10.96 6.31
CA SER A 71 -2.38 -11.91 5.25
C SER A 71 -2.21 -11.13 3.96
N TRP A 72 -1.13 -11.39 3.23
CA TRP A 72 -0.79 -10.63 2.02
C TRP A 72 -0.99 -11.47 0.77
N TYR A 73 -1.60 -10.87 -0.25
CA TYR A 73 -1.85 -11.50 -1.54
C TYR A 73 -1.41 -10.55 -2.64
N GLY A 74 -0.79 -11.09 -3.69
CA GLY A 74 -0.33 -10.30 -4.82
C GLY A 74 1.09 -9.78 -4.71
N VAL A 75 1.81 -10.15 -3.66
CA VAL A 75 3.24 -9.84 -3.51
C VAL A 75 4.01 -11.15 -3.62
N ASP A 76 4.97 -11.23 -4.55
CA ASP A 76 5.67 -12.48 -4.84
C ASP A 76 6.88 -12.69 -3.94
N LYS A 77 7.57 -11.61 -3.62
CA LYS A 77 8.80 -11.65 -2.81
C LYS A 77 8.80 -10.52 -1.80
N TRP A 78 9.37 -10.77 -0.64
CA TRP A 78 9.57 -9.76 0.39
C TRP A 78 11.06 -9.59 0.65
N LEU A 79 11.54 -8.34 0.66
CA LEU A 79 12.94 -8.02 0.99
C LEU A 79 13.17 -7.98 2.49
N THR A 80 12.09 -7.79 3.25
CA THR A 80 12.06 -7.95 4.69
C THR A 80 11.27 -9.21 4.98
N ASP A 81 11.05 -9.56 6.24
CA ASP A 81 10.08 -10.59 6.55
C ASP A 81 8.69 -10.14 6.10
N GLU A 82 7.89 -11.06 5.60
CA GLU A 82 6.52 -10.74 5.24
C GLU A 82 5.81 -10.17 6.47
N PRO A 83 5.21 -8.97 6.37
CA PRO A 83 4.68 -8.30 7.55
C PRO A 83 3.32 -8.86 7.97
N THR A 84 3.32 -10.08 8.49
CA THR A 84 2.11 -10.75 8.95
C THR A 84 1.62 -10.21 10.29
N THR A 85 2.50 -9.63 11.09
CA THR A 85 2.14 -8.96 12.33
C THR A 85 2.55 -7.51 12.21
N GLY A 86 1.60 -6.61 12.38
CA GLY A 86 1.87 -5.19 12.29
C GLY A 86 2.43 -4.63 13.59
N PRO A 87 2.77 -3.34 13.59
CA PRO A 87 3.20 -2.66 14.80
C PRO A 87 2.05 -2.53 15.81
N ALA A 88 2.38 -2.00 16.98
CA ALA A 88 1.42 -1.81 18.06
C ALA A 88 0.33 -0.80 17.68
N ASP A 89 -0.74 -0.80 18.46
CA ASP A 89 -1.81 0.17 18.35
C ASP A 89 -1.27 1.60 18.32
N GLY A 90 -1.80 2.39 17.41
CA GLY A 90 -1.41 3.79 17.22
C GLY A 90 -0.17 4.00 16.38
N LYS A 91 0.48 2.95 15.94
CA LYS A 91 1.72 3.01 15.15
C LYS A 91 1.42 2.92 13.67
N VAL A 92 2.43 3.28 12.87
CA VAL A 92 2.35 3.34 11.41
C VAL A 92 3.31 2.31 10.80
N GLN A 93 2.87 1.71 9.69
CA GLN A 93 3.71 0.82 8.89
C GLN A 93 3.74 1.33 7.46
N ALA A 94 4.91 1.39 6.87
CA ALA A 94 5.07 1.76 5.47
C ALA A 94 5.42 0.52 4.65
N ILE A 95 4.71 0.32 3.54
CA ILE A 95 4.95 -0.77 2.61
C ILE A 95 5.34 -0.17 1.27
N THR A 96 6.50 -0.56 0.77
CA THR A 96 6.97 -0.15 -0.55
C THR A 96 6.89 -1.35 -1.49
N LEU A 97 6.34 -1.15 -2.67
CA LEU A 97 6.13 -2.19 -3.67
C LEU A 97 6.74 -1.78 -5.00
N ILE A 98 7.28 -2.76 -5.71
CA ILE A 98 7.74 -2.55 -7.07
C ILE A 98 7.46 -3.83 -7.87
N ASN A 99 7.00 -3.66 -9.11
CA ASN A 99 6.91 -4.75 -10.08
C ASN A 99 8.06 -4.59 -11.07
N ASP A 100 9.02 -5.51 -11.00
CA ASP A 100 10.21 -5.46 -11.87
C ASP A 100 10.02 -6.24 -13.17
N ASP A 101 8.79 -6.56 -13.54
CA ASP A 101 8.39 -7.35 -14.71
C ASP A 101 8.58 -8.86 -14.52
N VAL A 102 9.15 -9.27 -13.41
CA VAL A 102 9.27 -10.69 -13.04
C VAL A 102 8.47 -10.96 -11.78
N ASN A 103 8.63 -10.13 -10.78
CA ASN A 103 7.98 -10.28 -9.48
C ASN A 103 7.45 -8.95 -8.97
N VAL A 104 6.38 -9.02 -8.18
CA VAL A 104 6.00 -7.93 -7.29
C VAL A 104 6.77 -8.12 -6.00
N ILE A 105 7.58 -7.13 -5.67
CA ILE A 105 8.52 -7.17 -4.54
C ILE A 105 8.10 -6.16 -3.51
N GLY A 106 8.00 -6.57 -2.26
CA GLY A 106 7.60 -5.71 -1.16
C GLY A 106 8.66 -5.59 -0.08
N ALA A 107 8.62 -4.47 0.62
CA ALA A 107 9.43 -4.22 1.81
C ALA A 107 8.60 -3.45 2.82
N ALA A 108 8.74 -3.80 4.09
CA ALA A 108 7.96 -3.20 5.16
C ALA A 108 8.90 -2.47 6.13
N SER A 109 8.40 -1.36 6.66
CA SER A 109 9.09 -0.60 7.70
C SER A 109 8.07 -0.17 8.75
N ASP A 110 8.30 -0.54 9.99
CA ASP A 110 7.39 -0.27 11.09
C ASP A 110 7.90 0.88 11.93
N GLU A 111 6.99 1.72 12.38
CA GLU A 111 7.30 2.72 13.39
C GLU A 111 7.67 2.00 14.69
N PRO A 112 8.81 2.36 15.30
CA PRO A 112 9.28 1.68 16.51
C PRO A 112 8.44 1.97 17.75
#